data_296624e21e18ed72ff4ea0352c31d829
#
_entry.id   296624e21e18ed72ff4ea0352c31d829
#
_cell.length_a   1.000
_cell.length_b   1.000
_cell.length_c   1.000
_cell.angle_alpha   90.00
_cell.angle_beta   90.00
_cell.angle_gamma   90.00
#
_symmetry.space_group_name_H-M   'P 1'
#
loop_
_entity.id
_entity.type
_entity.pdbx_description
1 polymer ?
#
loop_
_entity_poly.entity_id
_entity_poly.type
_entity_poly.pdbx_seq_one_letter_code
_entity_poly.pdbx_strand_id
1 'polypeptide(L)'
;MTPPSATGPAPVLLAYFSRPGENYYYGDRIDLEVGNTEVFANKISDLIDCDVYRIEADDPYPDSYDETRDRNVREQEENARPVIANLIGSIDQYQTVLLGSPIWNVRPPMIMSTFAESFDFTGKLIHPFVTYAVSGLGSTDETYAELLPSADFGESVAIQGETVTDSGADAEAWLRRIGLLA
;
A
#
# COMPACT_ATOMS: atom_id res chain seq x y z
N MET A 1 -24.82 -32.49 4.78
CA MET A 1 -23.42 -32.26 5.28
C MET A 1 -23.22 -30.77 5.31
N THR A 2 -23.15 -30.20 6.47
CA THR A 2 -22.73 -28.79 6.66
C THR A 2 -21.22 -28.73 6.48
N PRO A 3 -20.68 -27.85 5.64
CA PRO A 3 -19.23 -27.70 5.56
C PRO A 3 -18.71 -27.24 6.93
N PRO A 4 -17.51 -27.66 7.35
CA PRO A 4 -16.95 -27.20 8.62
C PRO A 4 -16.79 -25.70 8.56
N SER A 5 -17.35 -25.00 9.55
CA SER A 5 -17.09 -23.58 9.77
C SER A 5 -15.57 -23.42 9.96
N ALA A 6 -14.93 -22.67 9.10
CA ALA A 6 -13.56 -22.29 9.28
C ALA A 6 -13.47 -21.43 10.57
N THR A 7 -13.06 -22.04 11.67
CA THR A 7 -12.83 -21.40 12.96
C THR A 7 -11.39 -20.83 12.99
N GLY A 8 -11.08 -19.95 12.07
CA GLY A 8 -9.85 -19.16 12.06
C GLY A 8 -10.15 -17.68 11.94
N PRO A 9 -9.21 -16.77 12.27
CA PRO A 9 -9.38 -15.35 11.98
C PRO A 9 -9.65 -15.17 10.50
N ALA A 10 -10.51 -14.18 10.14
CA ALA A 10 -10.83 -13.88 8.75
C ALA A 10 -9.53 -13.56 7.97
N PRO A 11 -9.38 -14.04 6.72
CA PRO A 11 -8.18 -13.80 5.93
C PRO A 11 -7.92 -12.30 5.72
N VAL A 12 -6.65 -11.91 5.85
CA VAL A 12 -6.17 -10.54 5.63
C VAL A 12 -5.34 -10.52 4.34
N LEU A 13 -5.62 -9.56 3.48
CA LEU A 13 -4.79 -9.26 2.31
C LEU A 13 -3.87 -8.08 2.62
N LEU A 14 -2.58 -8.28 2.45
CA LEU A 14 -1.57 -7.22 2.44
C LEU A 14 -1.19 -6.91 0.99
N ALA A 15 -1.83 -5.90 0.42
CA ALA A 15 -1.58 -5.46 -0.95
C ALA A 15 -0.77 -4.16 -0.95
N TYR A 16 0.33 -4.13 -1.69
CA TYR A 16 1.18 -2.94 -1.74
C TYR A 16 1.88 -2.76 -3.06
N PHE A 17 2.17 -1.51 -3.37
CA PHE A 17 3.09 -1.09 -4.42
C PHE A 17 4.34 -0.47 -3.78
N SER A 18 5.52 -0.82 -4.31
CA SER A 18 6.80 -0.30 -3.83
C SER A 18 7.74 -0.10 -5.01
N ARG A 19 8.65 0.86 -4.91
CA ARG A 19 9.62 1.15 -5.95
C ARG A 19 11.04 1.19 -5.38
N PRO A 20 11.92 0.27 -5.77
CA PRO A 20 13.36 0.38 -5.55
C PRO A 20 13.98 1.43 -6.48
N GLY A 21 15.29 1.53 -6.50
CA GLY A 21 16.05 2.48 -7.30
C GLY A 21 16.28 3.79 -6.57
N GLU A 22 16.55 4.85 -7.31
CA GLU A 22 16.87 6.15 -6.74
C GLU A 22 15.66 6.75 -6.02
N ASN A 23 15.80 7.00 -4.74
CA ASN A 23 14.76 7.54 -3.87
C ASN A 23 15.24 8.78 -3.11
N TYR A 24 14.30 9.56 -2.61
CA TYR A 24 14.57 10.69 -1.74
C TYR A 24 15.20 10.23 -0.42
N TYR A 25 16.21 10.96 0.05
CA TYR A 25 16.87 10.71 1.32
C TYR A 25 17.36 12.03 1.94
N TYR A 26 16.61 12.57 2.90
CA TYR A 26 16.94 13.83 3.62
C TYR A 26 17.35 15.00 2.71
N GLY A 27 16.63 15.19 1.61
CA GLY A 27 16.91 16.25 0.63
C GLY A 27 17.91 15.85 -0.47
N ASP A 28 18.51 14.70 -0.37
CA ASP A 28 19.43 14.10 -1.34
C ASP A 28 18.80 12.85 -1.97
N ARG A 29 19.57 12.01 -2.61
CA ARG A 29 19.14 10.77 -3.26
C ARG A 29 19.94 9.59 -2.72
N ILE A 30 19.28 8.47 -2.59
CA ILE A 30 19.88 7.18 -2.27
C ILE A 30 19.33 6.12 -3.24
N ASP A 31 20.17 5.19 -3.62
CA ASP A 31 19.75 4.03 -4.42
C ASP A 31 19.32 2.91 -3.50
N LEU A 32 18.04 2.52 -3.57
CA LEU A 32 17.45 1.47 -2.73
C LEU A 32 17.37 0.17 -3.51
N GLU A 33 17.98 -0.87 -2.99
CA GLU A 33 17.81 -2.24 -3.49
C GLU A 33 16.38 -2.75 -3.26
N VAL A 34 15.81 -2.39 -2.11
CA VAL A 34 14.42 -2.69 -1.72
C VAL A 34 13.70 -1.38 -1.39
N GLY A 35 12.56 -1.14 -2.02
CA GLY A 35 11.77 0.07 -1.77
C GLY A 35 11.25 0.15 -0.34
N ASN A 36 11.08 1.38 0.17
CA ASN A 36 10.68 1.61 1.56
C ASN A 36 9.33 0.97 1.92
N THR A 37 8.35 1.02 1.02
CA THR A 37 7.03 0.41 1.27
C THR A 37 7.14 -1.10 1.41
N GLU A 38 7.97 -1.75 0.61
CA GLU A 38 8.23 -3.20 0.74
C GLU A 38 8.89 -3.55 2.07
N VAL A 39 9.84 -2.75 2.54
CA VAL A 39 10.45 -2.94 3.86
C VAL A 39 9.39 -2.94 4.96
N PHE A 40 8.48 -1.98 4.94
CA PHE A 40 7.40 -1.90 5.94
C PHE A 40 6.39 -3.04 5.78
N ALA A 41 6.02 -3.40 4.55
CA ALA A 41 5.14 -4.54 4.27
C ALA A 41 5.72 -5.86 4.81
N ASN A 42 7.03 -6.07 4.66
CA ASN A 42 7.70 -7.25 5.20
C ASN A 42 7.64 -7.28 6.73
N LYS A 43 7.80 -6.14 7.41
CA LYS A 43 7.64 -6.05 8.87
C LYS A 43 6.22 -6.42 9.32
N ILE A 44 5.21 -6.02 8.57
CA ILE A 44 3.81 -6.40 8.83
C ILE A 44 3.64 -7.92 8.68
N SER A 45 4.09 -8.49 7.56
CA SER A 45 3.92 -9.92 7.27
C SER A 45 4.70 -10.84 8.21
N ASP A 46 5.77 -10.33 8.83
CA ASP A 46 6.51 -11.04 9.87
C ASP A 46 5.75 -11.10 11.22
N LEU A 47 4.81 -10.19 11.45
CA LEU A 47 4.06 -10.06 12.70
C LEU A 47 2.69 -10.71 12.68
N ILE A 48 2.05 -10.83 11.52
CA ILE A 48 0.70 -11.39 11.39
C ILE A 48 0.62 -12.40 10.24
N ASP A 49 -0.33 -13.31 10.34
CA ASP A 49 -0.68 -14.22 9.25
C ASP A 49 -1.56 -13.45 8.23
N CYS A 50 -1.05 -13.30 7.02
CA CYS A 50 -1.73 -12.61 5.92
C CYS A 50 -1.24 -13.09 4.57
N ASP A 51 -2.08 -12.96 3.56
CA ASP A 51 -1.65 -13.14 2.17
C ASP A 51 -1.00 -11.86 1.65
N VAL A 52 0.18 -11.99 1.06
CA VAL A 52 0.95 -10.84 0.55
C VAL A 52 0.82 -10.76 -0.96
N TYR A 53 0.43 -9.59 -1.44
CA TYR A 53 0.34 -9.29 -2.87
C TYR A 53 1.10 -8.00 -3.19
N ARG A 54 2.19 -8.12 -3.95
CA ARG A 54 2.93 -6.98 -4.48
C ARG A 54 2.34 -6.59 -5.83
N ILE A 55 1.87 -5.35 -5.93
CA ILE A 55 1.37 -4.76 -7.16
C ILE A 55 2.55 -4.40 -8.06
N GLU A 56 2.56 -4.89 -9.29
CA GLU A 56 3.61 -4.61 -10.26
C GLU A 56 3.04 -3.88 -11.47
N ALA A 57 3.70 -2.79 -11.87
CA ALA A 57 3.34 -2.06 -13.07
C ALA A 57 3.74 -2.85 -14.32
N ASP A 58 2.84 -2.92 -15.31
CA ASP A 58 3.13 -3.53 -16.61
C ASP A 58 4.24 -2.76 -17.36
N ASP A 59 4.23 -1.46 -17.25
CA ASP A 59 5.31 -0.57 -17.66
C ASP A 59 6.08 -0.12 -16.41
N PRO A 60 7.23 -0.74 -16.07
CA PRO A 60 7.96 -0.43 -14.85
C PRO A 60 8.38 1.04 -14.76
N TYR A 61 8.34 1.59 -13.56
CA TYR A 61 8.85 2.94 -13.33
C TYR A 61 10.37 2.98 -13.47
N PRO A 62 10.93 4.11 -13.97
CA PRO A 62 12.39 4.24 -14.12
C PRO A 62 13.12 4.13 -12.78
N ASP A 63 14.42 3.78 -12.83
CA ASP A 63 15.27 3.82 -11.64
C ASP A 63 15.55 5.26 -11.18
N SER A 64 15.57 6.21 -12.09
CA SER A 64 15.77 7.63 -11.80
C SER A 64 14.60 8.22 -11.00
N TYR A 65 14.92 8.92 -9.93
CA TYR A 65 13.93 9.65 -9.13
C TYR A 65 13.22 10.74 -9.94
N ASP A 66 14.00 11.54 -10.67
CA ASP A 66 13.44 12.66 -11.44
C ASP A 66 12.52 12.20 -12.58
N GLU A 67 12.91 11.15 -13.30
CA GLU A 67 12.07 10.57 -14.37
C GLU A 67 10.78 9.96 -13.80
N THR A 68 10.88 9.30 -12.64
CA THR A 68 9.70 8.76 -11.94
C THR A 68 8.77 9.87 -11.47
N ARG A 69 9.32 10.92 -10.88
CA ARG A 69 8.56 12.11 -10.47
C ARG A 69 7.82 12.73 -11.66
N ASP A 70 8.52 12.96 -12.77
CA ASP A 70 7.93 13.58 -13.95
C ASP A 70 6.84 12.70 -14.58
N ARG A 71 7.04 11.38 -14.59
CA ARG A 71 6.00 10.42 -15.01
C ARG A 71 4.79 10.47 -14.07
N ASN A 72 5.00 10.51 -12.76
CA ASN A 72 3.92 10.60 -11.79
C ASN A 72 3.09 11.89 -11.96
N VAL A 73 3.73 13.01 -12.22
CA VAL A 73 3.02 14.28 -12.49
C VAL A 73 2.11 14.12 -13.70
N ARG A 74 2.60 13.58 -14.81
CA ARG A 74 1.77 13.32 -16.00
C ARG A 74 0.62 12.37 -15.71
N GLU A 75 0.87 11.28 -14.99
CA GLU A 75 -0.18 10.31 -14.63
C GLU A 75 -1.27 10.95 -13.76
N GLN A 76 -0.91 11.84 -12.84
CA GLN A 76 -1.88 12.57 -12.02
C GLN A 76 -2.67 13.60 -12.85
N GLU A 77 -2.02 14.37 -13.71
CA GLU A 77 -2.68 15.36 -14.58
C GLU A 77 -3.67 14.70 -15.55
N GLU A 78 -3.32 13.53 -16.07
CA GLU A 78 -4.15 12.76 -17.00
C GLU A 78 -5.19 11.89 -16.29
N ASN A 79 -5.18 11.83 -14.96
CA ASN A 79 -5.97 10.88 -14.16
C ASN A 79 -5.79 9.46 -14.67
N ALA A 80 -4.55 9.07 -14.91
CA ALA A 80 -4.17 7.82 -15.55
C ALA A 80 -4.50 6.58 -14.69
N ARG A 81 -4.65 5.45 -15.36
CA ARG A 81 -4.79 4.13 -14.72
C ARG A 81 -3.68 3.20 -15.23
N PRO A 82 -2.46 3.31 -14.68
CA PRO A 82 -1.36 2.43 -15.08
C PRO A 82 -1.75 0.96 -14.96
N VAL A 83 -1.43 0.18 -15.97
CA VAL A 83 -1.79 -1.24 -16.03
C VAL A 83 -0.99 -2.04 -15.01
N ILE A 84 -1.64 -2.94 -14.30
CA ILE A 84 -1.02 -3.89 -13.37
C ILE A 84 -0.70 -5.17 -14.14
N ALA A 85 0.58 -5.59 -14.12
CA ALA A 85 1.06 -6.76 -14.84
C ALA A 85 0.57 -8.09 -14.24
N ASN A 86 0.46 -8.14 -12.91
CA ASN A 86 0.22 -9.34 -12.12
C ASN A 86 -1.09 -9.29 -11.34
N LEU A 87 -2.15 -8.75 -11.92
CA LEU A 87 -3.44 -8.61 -11.24
C LEU A 87 -3.93 -9.97 -10.75
N ILE A 88 -4.25 -10.06 -9.44
CA ILE A 88 -4.83 -11.27 -8.86
C ILE A 88 -6.27 -11.48 -9.31
N GLY A 89 -6.74 -12.73 -9.27
CA GLY A 89 -8.04 -13.09 -9.84
C GLY A 89 -9.23 -12.61 -9.03
N SER A 90 -9.12 -12.54 -7.71
CA SER A 90 -10.19 -12.13 -6.81
C SER A 90 -9.68 -11.70 -5.44
N ILE A 91 -10.43 -10.84 -4.76
CA ILE A 91 -10.26 -10.49 -3.36
C ILE A 91 -11.46 -10.89 -2.49
N ASP A 92 -12.38 -11.66 -3.02
CA ASP A 92 -13.67 -11.95 -2.36
C ASP A 92 -13.51 -12.63 -1.00
N GLN A 93 -12.46 -13.43 -0.83
CA GLN A 93 -12.17 -14.15 0.41
C GLN A 93 -11.67 -13.25 1.55
N TYR A 94 -11.24 -12.01 1.24
CA TYR A 94 -10.66 -11.10 2.24
C TYR A 94 -11.70 -10.14 2.79
N GLN A 95 -11.79 -10.04 4.11
CA GLN A 95 -12.62 -9.04 4.80
C GLN A 95 -11.82 -7.78 5.14
N THR A 96 -10.53 -7.94 5.40
CA THR A 96 -9.61 -6.85 5.75
C THR A 96 -8.50 -6.76 4.70
N VAL A 97 -8.24 -5.54 4.24
CA VAL A 97 -7.17 -5.24 3.30
C VAL A 97 -6.25 -4.19 3.90
N LEU A 98 -4.98 -4.52 4.05
CA LEU A 98 -3.93 -3.56 4.34
C LEU A 98 -3.39 -3.08 3.00
N LEU A 99 -3.55 -1.79 2.72
CA LEU A 99 -3.30 -1.22 1.39
C LEU A 99 -2.15 -0.21 1.46
N GLY A 100 -1.01 -0.60 0.89
CA GLY A 100 0.25 0.10 1.06
C GLY A 100 0.83 0.71 -0.21
N SER A 101 1.44 1.88 -0.06
CA SER A 101 2.15 2.56 -1.15
C SER A 101 3.12 3.61 -0.63
N PRO A 102 4.07 4.08 -1.48
CA PRO A 102 4.72 5.36 -1.22
C PRO A 102 3.72 6.50 -1.38
N ILE A 103 4.10 7.68 -0.92
CA ILE A 103 3.43 8.95 -1.22
C ILE A 103 4.19 9.66 -2.32
N TRP A 104 3.52 9.87 -3.45
CA TRP A 104 4.03 10.60 -4.60
C TRP A 104 3.19 11.84 -4.86
N ASN A 105 3.77 13.02 -4.68
CA ASN A 105 3.07 14.29 -4.80
C ASN A 105 1.77 14.31 -3.96
N VAL A 106 1.94 14.13 -2.66
CA VAL A 106 0.94 14.17 -1.58
C VAL A 106 -0.17 13.11 -1.61
N ARG A 107 -0.09 12.11 -2.48
CA ARG A 107 -1.10 11.05 -2.60
C ARG A 107 -0.48 9.69 -2.99
N PRO A 108 -1.22 8.57 -2.88
CA PRO A 108 -0.79 7.30 -3.45
C PRO A 108 -0.59 7.40 -4.97
N PRO A 109 0.39 6.67 -5.55
CA PRO A 109 0.56 6.60 -7.00
C PRO A 109 -0.71 6.17 -7.73
N MET A 110 -0.87 6.60 -8.97
CA MET A 110 -2.09 6.33 -9.75
C MET A 110 -2.34 4.82 -9.98
N ILE A 111 -1.31 3.98 -9.92
CA ILE A 111 -1.48 2.52 -9.98
C ILE A 111 -2.33 1.99 -8.81
N MET A 112 -2.35 2.67 -7.68
CA MET A 112 -3.23 2.32 -6.56
C MET A 112 -4.70 2.57 -6.89
N SER A 113 -5.00 3.59 -7.68
CA SER A 113 -6.34 3.81 -8.23
C SER A 113 -6.75 2.69 -9.19
N THR A 114 -5.82 2.21 -10.03
CA THR A 114 -6.05 1.03 -10.87
C THR A 114 -6.44 -0.18 -10.04
N PHE A 115 -5.69 -0.47 -8.98
CA PHE A 115 -5.98 -1.58 -8.08
C PHE A 115 -7.34 -1.43 -7.40
N ALA A 116 -7.62 -0.25 -6.84
CA ALA A 116 -8.88 0.04 -6.16
C ALA A 116 -10.09 -0.16 -7.07
N GLU A 117 -10.00 0.24 -8.33
CA GLU A 117 -11.09 0.10 -9.30
C GLU A 117 -11.18 -1.30 -9.93
N SER A 118 -10.19 -2.17 -9.70
CA SER A 118 -10.15 -3.52 -10.29
C SER A 118 -11.04 -4.53 -9.56
N PHE A 119 -11.48 -4.24 -8.35
CA PHE A 119 -12.25 -5.17 -7.51
C PHE A 119 -13.40 -4.48 -6.79
N ASP A 120 -14.34 -5.28 -6.30
CA ASP A 120 -15.41 -4.84 -5.42
C ASP A 120 -14.95 -4.87 -3.96
N PHE A 121 -14.81 -3.69 -3.37
CA PHE A 121 -14.43 -3.51 -1.96
C PHE A 121 -15.64 -3.29 -1.04
N THR A 122 -16.85 -3.44 -1.51
CA THR A 122 -18.07 -3.22 -0.70
C THR A 122 -18.03 -4.04 0.58
N GLY A 123 -18.17 -3.35 1.72
CA GLY A 123 -18.21 -3.96 3.05
C GLY A 123 -16.86 -4.47 3.57
N LYS A 124 -15.77 -4.28 2.82
CA LYS A 124 -14.43 -4.63 3.29
C LYS A 124 -13.85 -3.51 4.15
N LEU A 125 -13.08 -3.89 5.16
CA LEU A 125 -12.35 -2.96 6.02
C LEU A 125 -10.95 -2.73 5.45
N ILE A 126 -10.63 -1.48 5.15
CA ILE A 126 -9.35 -1.08 4.57
C ILE A 126 -8.56 -0.26 5.58
N HIS A 127 -7.31 -0.64 5.80
CA HIS A 127 -6.33 0.11 6.56
C HIS A 127 -5.18 0.53 5.64
N PRO A 128 -5.13 1.79 5.21
CA PRO A 128 -4.00 2.28 4.42
C PRO A 128 -2.72 2.37 5.24
N PHE A 129 -1.59 2.08 4.60
CA PHE A 129 -0.28 2.43 5.14
C PHE A 129 0.59 3.04 4.04
N VAL A 130 1.40 4.00 4.40
CA VAL A 130 2.24 4.69 3.45
C VAL A 130 3.65 4.87 3.98
N THR A 131 4.60 4.93 3.05
CA THR A 131 5.95 5.43 3.30
C THR A 131 6.12 6.76 2.58
N TYR A 132 6.69 7.75 3.24
CA TYR A 132 6.75 9.12 2.73
C TYR A 132 8.12 9.76 2.95
N ALA A 133 8.39 10.81 2.18
CA ALA A 133 9.55 11.66 2.37
C ALA A 133 9.25 12.83 3.33
N VAL A 134 8.22 13.63 3.02
CA VAL A 134 7.93 14.87 3.75
C VAL A 134 6.44 15.10 4.05
N SER A 135 5.53 14.41 3.36
CA SER A 135 4.10 14.76 3.37
C SER A 135 3.24 13.97 4.37
N GLY A 136 3.82 13.03 5.13
CA GLY A 136 3.03 12.15 5.98
C GLY A 136 2.03 11.32 5.16
N LEU A 137 0.79 11.18 5.64
CA LEU A 137 -0.29 10.53 4.91
C LEU A 137 -0.73 11.29 3.64
N GLY A 138 -0.42 12.58 3.54
CA GLY A 138 -0.95 13.40 2.46
C GLY A 138 -2.47 13.28 2.38
N SER A 139 -3.01 13.12 1.17
CA SER A 139 -4.43 12.91 0.91
C SER A 139 -4.82 11.43 0.76
N THR A 140 -4.08 10.51 1.37
CA THR A 140 -4.31 9.06 1.22
C THR A 140 -5.72 8.64 1.61
N ASP A 141 -6.17 9.04 2.79
CA ASP A 141 -7.47 8.63 3.31
C ASP A 141 -8.61 9.18 2.45
N GLU A 142 -8.53 10.46 2.07
CA GLU A 142 -9.51 11.10 1.20
C GLU A 142 -9.53 10.45 -0.19
N THR A 143 -8.36 10.17 -0.75
CA THR A 143 -8.24 9.52 -2.07
C THR A 143 -8.95 8.17 -2.09
N TYR A 144 -8.69 7.31 -1.11
CA TYR A 144 -9.35 6.01 -1.05
C TYR A 144 -10.83 6.10 -0.71
N ALA A 145 -11.24 7.03 0.15
CA ALA A 145 -12.65 7.24 0.45
C ALA A 145 -13.45 7.65 -0.80
N GLU A 146 -12.86 8.47 -1.68
CA GLU A 146 -13.47 8.85 -2.95
C GLU A 146 -13.53 7.68 -3.95
N LEU A 147 -12.47 6.88 -4.03
CA LEU A 147 -12.40 5.73 -4.94
C LEU A 147 -13.31 4.57 -4.50
N LEU A 148 -13.48 4.38 -3.20
CA LEU A 148 -14.12 3.21 -2.60
C LEU A 148 -15.22 3.63 -1.60
N PRO A 149 -16.28 4.30 -2.06
CA PRO A 149 -17.30 4.87 -1.17
C PRO A 149 -18.13 3.80 -0.43
N SER A 150 -18.07 2.54 -0.87
CA SER A 150 -18.80 1.42 -0.25
C SER A 150 -17.93 0.55 0.67
N ALA A 151 -16.65 0.89 0.83
CA ALA A 151 -15.76 0.23 1.78
C ALA A 151 -15.80 0.94 3.14
N ASP A 152 -15.39 0.21 4.18
CA ASP A 152 -15.13 0.76 5.50
C ASP A 152 -13.64 1.06 5.64
N PHE A 153 -13.31 2.14 6.36
CA PHE A 153 -11.92 2.54 6.59
C PHE A 153 -11.60 2.56 8.08
N GLY A 154 -10.48 1.93 8.43
CA GLY A 154 -9.92 2.00 9.76
C GLY A 154 -8.66 2.88 9.80
N GLU A 155 -7.96 2.84 10.94
CA GLU A 155 -6.77 3.65 11.17
C GLU A 155 -5.69 3.38 10.14
N SER A 156 -5.14 4.45 9.56
CA SER A 156 -3.98 4.47 8.67
C SER A 156 -2.69 4.66 9.44
N VAL A 157 -1.55 4.30 8.83
CA VAL A 157 -0.23 4.61 9.37
C VAL A 157 0.68 5.18 8.29
N ALA A 158 1.52 6.14 8.66
CA ALA A 158 2.51 6.75 7.80
C ALA A 158 3.89 6.61 8.42
N ILE A 159 4.84 6.08 7.65
CA ILE A 159 6.23 5.85 8.09
C ILE A 159 7.17 6.64 7.20
N GLN A 160 8.04 7.43 7.80
CA GLN A 160 9.07 8.16 7.06
C GLN A 160 10.07 7.17 6.44
N GLY A 161 10.34 7.34 5.14
CA GLY A 161 11.15 6.38 4.38
C GLY A 161 12.55 6.19 4.92
N GLU A 162 13.20 7.27 5.36
CA GLU A 162 14.57 7.25 5.92
C GLU A 162 14.70 6.43 7.21
N THR A 163 13.61 6.25 7.93
CA THR A 163 13.59 5.50 9.20
C THR A 163 12.86 4.16 9.11
N VAL A 164 12.45 3.75 7.92
CA VAL A 164 11.62 2.55 7.73
C VAL A 164 12.28 1.26 8.23
N THR A 165 13.59 1.17 8.16
CA THR A 165 14.33 -0.01 8.67
C THR A 165 14.16 -0.20 10.18
N ASP A 166 13.93 0.88 10.92
CA ASP A 166 13.76 0.89 12.38
C ASP A 166 12.27 0.93 12.81
N SER A 167 11.34 0.74 11.87
CA SER A 167 9.90 0.91 12.09
C SER A 167 9.16 -0.34 12.61
N GLY A 168 9.88 -1.36 13.09
CA GLY A 168 9.27 -2.58 13.61
C GLY A 168 8.30 -2.34 14.77
N ALA A 169 8.68 -1.46 15.71
CA ALA A 169 7.81 -1.08 16.82
C ALA A 169 6.56 -0.30 16.36
N ASP A 170 6.69 0.52 15.33
CA ASP A 170 5.55 1.26 14.74
C ASP A 170 4.57 0.29 14.07
N ALA A 171 5.08 -0.70 13.33
CA ALA A 171 4.25 -1.75 12.74
C ALA A 171 3.49 -2.54 13.80
N GLU A 172 4.18 -2.98 14.85
CA GLU A 172 3.58 -3.72 15.97
C GLU A 172 2.49 -2.89 16.67
N ALA A 173 2.79 -1.65 17.00
CA ALA A 173 1.85 -0.75 17.69
C ALA A 173 0.60 -0.49 16.84
N TRP A 174 0.76 -0.24 15.54
CA TRP A 174 -0.35 -0.04 14.63
C TRP A 174 -1.21 -1.30 14.50
N LEU A 175 -0.60 -2.47 14.27
CA LEU A 175 -1.32 -3.73 14.16
C LEU A 175 -2.11 -4.08 15.42
N ARG A 176 -1.59 -3.73 16.61
CA ARG A 176 -2.32 -3.88 17.88
C ARG A 176 -3.52 -2.93 17.94
N ARG A 177 -3.37 -1.67 17.56
CA ARG A 177 -4.45 -0.69 17.57
C ARG A 177 -5.60 -1.04 16.62
N ILE A 178 -5.28 -1.61 15.46
CA ILE A 178 -6.29 -2.05 14.49
C ILE A 178 -6.82 -3.48 14.75
N GLY A 179 -6.35 -4.14 15.80
CA GLY A 179 -6.86 -5.43 16.27
C GLY A 179 -6.38 -6.64 15.48
N LEU A 180 -5.31 -6.52 14.70
CA LEU A 180 -4.74 -7.63 13.93
C LEU A 180 -3.59 -8.34 14.66
N LEU A 181 -3.08 -7.77 15.72
CA LEU A 181 -2.05 -8.36 16.58
C LEU A 181 -2.52 -8.26 18.03
N ALA A 182 -2.33 -9.37 18.75
CA ALA A 182 -2.72 -9.47 20.16
C ALA A 182 -1.79 -8.64 21.09
#